data_4823bfb156eeb63743b282800f7b7652
#
_entry.id   4823bfb156eeb63743b282800f7b7652
#
_cell.length_a   1.000
_cell.length_b   1.000
_cell.length_c   1.000
_cell.angle_alpha   90.00
_cell.angle_beta   90.00
_cell.angle_gamma   90.00
#
_symmetry.space_group_name_H-M   'P 1'
#
loop_
_entity.id
_entity.type
_entity.pdbx_description
1 polymer ?
#
loop_
_entity_poly.entity_id
_entity_poly.type
_entity_poly.pdbx_seq_one_letter_code
_entity_poly.pdbx_strand_id
1 'polypeptide(L)'
;MPLRGAIVVMRGAILAMALAFSVAGTSYAQRIAPFDRLAGNWSGSGTIELSNGSHETIRCRAAYDVLREHSKLQLSIRCAGEGANFDLRANADYSAGAISGYWSESSRGASGTISGRADGDRFQVVARAASFVATLTLVTHGGRQSVTIRSQDPQSTIKAVSVNLRRTS
;
A
#
# COMPACT_ATOMS: atom_id res chain seq x y z
N MET A 1 97.61 8.93 -22.29
CA MET A 1 97.01 7.62 -22.16
C MET A 1 95.60 7.81 -21.66
N PRO A 2 94.57 7.51 -22.43
CA PRO A 2 93.18 7.80 -22.04
C PRO A 2 92.54 6.58 -21.38
N LEU A 3 91.85 6.78 -20.26
CA LEU A 3 90.92 5.80 -19.66
C LEU A 3 89.50 6.12 -20.10
N ARG A 4 88.96 5.19 -20.79
CA ARG A 4 87.53 5.17 -21.21
C ARG A 4 86.65 4.79 -20.02
N GLY A 5 85.79 5.71 -19.59
CA GLY A 5 84.72 5.41 -18.65
C GLY A 5 83.46 4.99 -19.39
N ALA A 6 82.96 3.79 -19.12
CA ALA A 6 81.70 3.24 -19.69
C ALA A 6 80.53 3.80 -18.89
N ILE A 7 79.64 4.46 -19.60
CA ILE A 7 78.34 4.91 -19.02
C ILE A 7 77.34 3.75 -19.15
N VAL A 8 76.98 3.16 -18.01
CA VAL A 8 75.88 2.17 -17.93
C VAL A 8 74.56 2.94 -17.83
N VAL A 9 73.80 2.90 -18.89
CA VAL A 9 72.42 3.43 -18.91
C VAL A 9 71.51 2.40 -18.29
N MET A 10 71.10 2.61 -17.04
CA MET A 10 70.04 1.82 -16.38
C MET A 10 68.69 2.33 -16.88
N ARG A 11 68.01 1.53 -17.74
CA ARG A 11 66.65 1.73 -18.14
C ARG A 11 65.72 1.29 -16.98
N GLY A 12 65.21 2.23 -16.19
CA GLY A 12 64.19 2.00 -15.20
C GLY A 12 62.84 1.79 -15.88
N ALA A 13 62.29 0.58 -15.82
CA ALA A 13 60.94 0.28 -16.21
C ALA A 13 59.97 0.78 -15.12
N ILE A 14 59.24 1.86 -15.40
CA ILE A 14 58.19 2.37 -14.54
C ILE A 14 56.94 1.49 -14.80
N LEU A 15 56.65 0.57 -13.88
CA LEU A 15 55.43 -0.22 -13.89
C LEU A 15 54.28 0.66 -13.35
N ALA A 16 53.49 1.26 -14.24
CA ALA A 16 52.28 1.99 -13.87
C ALA A 16 51.18 0.99 -13.46
N MET A 17 51.00 0.80 -12.18
CA MET A 17 49.95 -0.02 -11.60
C MET A 17 48.64 0.80 -11.59
N ALA A 18 47.80 0.63 -12.61
CA ALA A 18 46.46 1.23 -12.68
C ALA A 18 45.54 0.52 -11.68
N LEU A 19 45.27 1.16 -10.53
CA LEU A 19 44.21 0.75 -9.62
C LEU A 19 42.83 1.07 -10.26
N ALA A 20 42.17 0.06 -10.80
CA ALA A 20 40.80 0.15 -11.21
C ALA A 20 39.89 0.17 -9.95
N PHE A 21 39.46 1.36 -9.55
CA PHE A 21 38.41 1.51 -8.56
C PHE A 21 37.05 1.03 -9.17
N SER A 22 36.67 -0.20 -8.89
CA SER A 22 35.31 -0.68 -9.18
C SER A 22 34.37 0.02 -8.22
N VAL A 23 33.67 1.06 -8.70
CA VAL A 23 32.54 1.66 -7.98
C VAL A 23 31.38 0.68 -8.03
N ALA A 24 31.23 -0.11 -6.98
CA ALA A 24 30.03 -0.92 -6.79
C ALA A 24 28.84 0.03 -6.56
N GLY A 25 28.12 0.35 -7.63
CA GLY A 25 26.89 1.12 -7.56
C GLY A 25 25.88 0.32 -6.76
N THR A 26 25.59 0.75 -5.54
CA THR A 26 24.44 0.23 -4.78
C THR A 26 23.18 0.67 -5.51
N SER A 27 22.58 -0.23 -6.29
CA SER A 27 21.25 -0.06 -6.85
C SER A 27 20.26 -0.01 -5.68
N TYR A 28 19.86 1.19 -5.27
CA TYR A 28 18.70 1.36 -4.40
C TYR A 28 17.47 0.96 -5.24
N ALA A 29 17.00 -0.26 -5.06
CA ALA A 29 15.71 -0.65 -5.58
C ALA A 29 14.70 0.34 -4.97
N GLN A 30 14.13 1.21 -5.79
CA GLN A 30 13.07 2.11 -5.37
C GLN A 30 11.91 1.23 -4.89
N ARG A 31 11.72 1.16 -3.58
CA ARG A 31 10.56 0.49 -3.00
C ARG A 31 9.34 1.30 -3.42
N ILE A 32 8.54 0.71 -4.30
CA ILE A 32 7.24 1.27 -4.66
C ILE A 32 6.48 1.49 -3.35
N ALA A 33 6.07 2.74 -3.09
CA ALA A 33 5.31 3.03 -1.89
C ALA A 33 3.99 2.22 -1.92
N PRO A 34 3.54 1.67 -0.80
CA PRO A 34 2.42 0.72 -0.81
C PRO A 34 1.15 1.32 -1.40
N PHE A 35 0.89 2.61 -1.21
CA PHE A 35 -0.30 3.29 -1.74
C PHE A 35 -0.31 3.43 -3.27
N ASP A 36 0.83 3.44 -3.95
CA ASP A 36 0.90 3.55 -5.42
C ASP A 36 0.13 2.44 -6.12
N ARG A 37 0.10 1.26 -5.53
CA ARG A 37 -0.62 0.12 -6.07
C ARG A 37 -2.14 0.28 -5.99
N LEU A 38 -2.61 1.18 -5.13
CA LEU A 38 -4.03 1.47 -4.95
C LEU A 38 -4.54 2.53 -5.93
N ALA A 39 -3.68 3.48 -6.34
CA ALA A 39 -4.07 4.67 -7.10
C ALA A 39 -5.02 4.35 -8.28
N GLY A 40 -6.02 5.21 -8.47
CA GLY A 40 -6.98 5.14 -9.58
C GLY A 40 -8.38 4.69 -9.19
N ASN A 41 -9.18 4.40 -10.19
CA ASN A 41 -10.57 4.00 -10.03
C ASN A 41 -10.75 2.49 -10.11
N TRP A 42 -11.67 1.99 -9.30
CA TRP A 42 -11.93 0.57 -9.15
C TRP A 42 -13.43 0.31 -9.09
N SER A 43 -13.86 -0.81 -9.62
CA SER A 43 -15.25 -1.24 -9.51
C SER A 43 -15.36 -2.75 -9.37
N GLY A 44 -16.44 -3.20 -8.75
CA GLY A 44 -16.67 -4.62 -8.57
C GLY A 44 -17.90 -4.92 -7.71
N SER A 45 -17.94 -6.13 -7.20
CA SER A 45 -19.04 -6.61 -6.38
C SER A 45 -18.53 -7.33 -5.13
N GLY A 46 -19.41 -7.49 -4.20
CA GLY A 46 -19.12 -8.15 -2.93
C GLY A 46 -20.36 -8.71 -2.27
N THR A 47 -20.15 -9.22 -1.07
CA THR A 47 -21.17 -9.80 -0.22
C THR A 47 -21.04 -9.26 1.19
N ILE A 48 -22.17 -8.92 1.80
CA ILE A 48 -22.31 -8.64 3.22
C ILE A 48 -22.86 -9.88 3.88
N GLU A 49 -22.25 -10.31 4.96
CA GLU A 49 -22.74 -11.36 5.85
C GLU A 49 -23.41 -10.69 7.06
N LEU A 50 -24.67 -11.00 7.29
CA LEU A 50 -25.46 -10.46 8.39
C LEU A 50 -25.45 -11.41 9.61
N SER A 51 -25.83 -10.87 10.77
CA SER A 51 -25.84 -11.62 12.04
C SER A 51 -26.82 -12.79 12.08
N ASN A 52 -27.86 -12.75 11.24
CA ASN A 52 -28.83 -13.84 11.07
C ASN A 52 -28.36 -14.91 10.08
N GLY A 53 -27.11 -14.83 9.57
CA GLY A 53 -26.56 -15.75 8.59
C GLY A 53 -26.96 -15.49 7.15
N SER A 54 -27.80 -14.48 6.88
CA SER A 54 -28.14 -14.12 5.50
C SER A 54 -27.00 -13.35 4.82
N HIS A 55 -27.03 -13.38 3.49
CA HIS A 55 -26.05 -12.69 2.65
C HIS A 55 -26.75 -11.70 1.72
N GLU A 56 -26.14 -10.53 1.56
CA GLU A 56 -26.61 -9.50 0.64
C GLU A 56 -25.52 -9.19 -0.37
N THR A 57 -25.86 -9.12 -1.64
CA THR A 57 -24.92 -8.73 -2.72
C THR A 57 -24.86 -7.22 -2.83
N ILE A 58 -23.64 -6.69 -2.93
CA ILE A 58 -23.38 -5.26 -3.16
C ILE A 58 -22.52 -5.04 -4.39
N ARG A 59 -22.68 -3.87 -5.02
CA ARG A 59 -21.80 -3.36 -6.07
C ARG A 59 -21.09 -2.13 -5.56
N CYS A 60 -19.78 -2.10 -5.76
CA CYS A 60 -18.93 -1.05 -5.24
C CYS A 60 -18.16 -0.32 -6.35
N ARG A 61 -17.91 0.98 -6.12
CA ARG A 61 -16.97 1.80 -6.85
C ARG A 61 -16.06 2.49 -5.84
N ALA A 62 -14.76 2.47 -6.09
CA ALA A 62 -13.78 3.11 -5.24
C ALA A 62 -12.86 4.00 -6.07
N ALA A 63 -12.43 5.12 -5.49
CA ALA A 63 -11.38 5.98 -6.00
C ALA A 63 -10.32 6.13 -4.92
N TYR A 64 -9.07 5.98 -5.31
CA TYR A 64 -7.89 6.15 -4.46
C TYR A 64 -6.99 7.22 -5.06
N ASP A 65 -6.85 8.33 -4.35
CA ASP A 65 -5.97 9.43 -4.71
C ASP A 65 -4.73 9.39 -3.80
N VAL A 66 -3.57 9.14 -4.41
CA VAL A 66 -2.28 9.10 -3.72
C VAL A 66 -1.62 10.46 -3.78
N LEU A 67 -1.29 11.01 -2.63
CA LEU A 67 -0.79 12.37 -2.47
C LEU A 67 0.57 12.39 -1.76
N ARG A 68 1.29 13.53 -1.91
CA ARG A 68 2.51 13.87 -1.18
C ARG A 68 3.50 12.71 -1.08
N GLU A 69 4.38 12.62 -2.05
CA GLU A 69 5.48 11.64 -2.08
C GLU A 69 5.02 10.20 -1.77
N HIS A 70 3.79 9.86 -2.22
CA HIS A 70 3.22 8.52 -2.10
C HIS A 70 2.94 8.05 -0.66
N SER A 71 2.99 8.96 0.31
CA SER A 71 2.80 8.65 1.74
C SER A 71 1.40 8.95 2.26
N LYS A 72 0.55 9.62 1.47
CA LYS A 72 -0.83 9.96 1.83
C LYS A 72 -1.82 9.40 0.83
N LEU A 73 -2.93 8.89 1.35
CA LEU A 73 -4.01 8.31 0.56
C LEU A 73 -5.34 8.97 0.95
N GLN A 74 -6.10 9.38 -0.06
CA GLN A 74 -7.52 9.66 0.07
C GLN A 74 -8.31 8.55 -0.61
N LEU A 75 -9.25 7.98 0.12
CA LEU A 75 -10.15 6.92 -0.36
C LEU A 75 -11.59 7.44 -0.35
N SER A 76 -12.29 7.18 -1.44
CA SER A 76 -13.74 7.28 -1.51
C SER A 76 -14.28 5.97 -2.04
N ILE A 77 -15.20 5.32 -1.33
CA ILE A 77 -15.85 4.09 -1.77
C ILE A 77 -17.36 4.20 -1.57
N ARG A 78 -18.11 3.86 -2.60
CA ARG A 78 -19.57 3.76 -2.58
C ARG A 78 -19.98 2.36 -2.97
N CYS A 79 -20.79 1.75 -2.13
CA CYS A 79 -21.39 0.45 -2.39
C CYS A 79 -22.91 0.54 -2.27
N ALA A 80 -23.62 -0.18 -3.13
CA ALA A 80 -25.07 -0.26 -3.12
C ALA A 80 -25.52 -1.72 -3.26
N GLY A 81 -26.49 -2.13 -2.46
CA GLY A 81 -27.21 -3.38 -2.48
C GLY A 81 -28.72 -3.13 -2.33
N GLU A 82 -29.50 -4.20 -2.14
CA GLU A 82 -30.94 -4.10 -1.98
C GLU A 82 -31.33 -3.46 -0.64
N GLY A 83 -30.66 -3.83 0.45
CA GLY A 83 -30.92 -3.33 1.81
C GLY A 83 -29.79 -2.50 2.41
N ALA A 84 -28.62 -2.40 1.76
CA ALA A 84 -27.48 -1.71 2.31
C ALA A 84 -26.81 -0.78 1.30
N ASN A 85 -26.62 0.46 1.73
CA ASN A 85 -25.79 1.44 1.01
C ASN A 85 -24.65 1.92 1.93
N PHE A 86 -23.47 2.14 1.35
CA PHE A 86 -22.31 2.67 2.03
C PHE A 86 -21.71 3.81 1.21
N ASP A 87 -21.41 4.93 1.88
CA ASP A 87 -20.60 6.02 1.33
C ASP A 87 -19.49 6.33 2.33
N LEU A 88 -18.35 5.67 2.14
CA LEU A 88 -17.21 5.74 3.04
C LEU A 88 -16.09 6.58 2.42
N ARG A 89 -15.50 7.42 3.23
CA ARG A 89 -14.28 8.18 2.93
C ARG A 89 -13.23 7.89 3.98
N ALA A 90 -11.98 7.85 3.57
CA ALA A 90 -10.85 7.72 4.49
C ALA A 90 -9.66 8.55 4.01
N ASN A 91 -8.90 9.05 4.98
CA ASN A 91 -7.59 9.64 4.76
C ASN A 91 -6.59 8.81 5.56
N ALA A 92 -5.54 8.35 4.92
CA ALA A 92 -4.52 7.52 5.53
C ALA A 92 -3.13 8.08 5.29
N ASP A 93 -2.30 8.02 6.30
CA ASP A 93 -0.87 8.30 6.25
C ASP A 93 -0.09 6.99 6.38
N TYR A 94 0.99 6.87 5.61
CA TYR A 94 1.93 5.77 5.66
C TYR A 94 3.30 6.25 6.10
N SER A 95 3.89 5.59 7.09
CA SER A 95 5.25 5.85 7.56
C SER A 95 5.89 4.56 8.07
N ALA A 96 7.03 4.19 7.49
CA ALA A 96 7.85 3.05 7.93
C ALA A 96 7.05 1.74 8.16
N GLY A 97 6.12 1.42 7.27
CA GLY A 97 5.27 0.23 7.38
C GLY A 97 3.98 0.44 8.16
N ALA A 98 3.86 1.51 8.94
CA ALA A 98 2.67 1.82 9.71
C ALA A 98 1.67 2.65 8.89
N ILE A 99 0.38 2.38 9.11
CA ILE A 99 -0.75 3.14 8.58
C ILE A 99 -1.49 3.77 9.75
N SER A 100 -1.87 5.03 9.61
CA SER A 100 -2.74 5.74 10.54
C SER A 100 -3.66 6.68 9.77
N GLY A 101 -4.79 7.06 10.35
CA GLY A 101 -5.68 7.99 9.70
C GLY A 101 -7.09 8.02 10.27
N TYR A 102 -8.01 8.56 9.46
CA TYR A 102 -9.40 8.75 9.84
C TYR A 102 -10.32 8.25 8.73
N TRP A 103 -11.50 7.82 9.12
CA TRP A 103 -12.57 7.41 8.22
C TRP A 103 -13.92 7.99 8.65
N SER A 104 -14.82 8.12 7.69
CA SER A 104 -16.21 8.47 7.90
C SER A 104 -17.12 7.70 6.95
N GLU A 105 -18.30 7.35 7.40
CA GLU A 105 -19.35 6.69 6.63
C GLU A 105 -20.63 7.52 6.76
N SER A 106 -21.07 8.14 5.67
CA SER A 106 -22.13 9.15 5.69
C SER A 106 -23.54 8.55 5.77
N SER A 107 -23.76 7.33 5.25
CA SER A 107 -25.08 6.69 5.27
C SER A 107 -25.56 6.35 6.69
N ARG A 108 -24.65 6.17 7.63
CA ARG A 108 -24.90 5.83 9.04
C ARG A 108 -24.42 6.90 10.03
N GLY A 109 -23.79 7.97 9.53
CA GLY A 109 -23.24 9.02 10.38
C GLY A 109 -22.10 8.52 11.28
N ALA A 110 -21.36 7.50 10.87
CA ALA A 110 -20.27 6.92 11.64
C ALA A 110 -18.91 7.50 11.22
N SER A 111 -18.02 7.66 12.19
CA SER A 111 -16.65 8.09 11.92
C SER A 111 -15.70 7.58 13.00
N GLY A 112 -14.41 7.56 12.66
CA GLY A 112 -13.41 7.09 13.61
C GLY A 112 -11.99 7.14 13.07
N THR A 113 -11.12 6.37 13.70
CA THR A 113 -9.71 6.25 13.36
C THR A 113 -9.41 4.93 12.67
N ILE A 114 -8.34 4.92 11.87
CA ILE A 114 -7.72 3.70 11.35
C ILE A 114 -6.29 3.62 11.82
N SER A 115 -5.84 2.40 12.10
CA SER A 115 -4.44 2.10 12.39
C SER A 115 -4.10 0.71 11.87
N GLY A 116 -2.86 0.52 11.39
CA GLY A 116 -2.50 -0.77 10.83
C GLY A 116 -1.11 -0.80 10.22
N ARG A 117 -0.92 -1.73 9.30
CA ARG A 117 0.34 -1.95 8.60
C ARG A 117 0.12 -2.26 7.13
N ALA A 118 1.10 -1.88 6.31
CA ALA A 118 1.22 -2.31 4.93
C ALA A 118 2.52 -3.10 4.75
N ASP A 119 2.42 -4.22 4.06
CA ASP A 119 3.55 -5.04 3.64
C ASP A 119 3.34 -5.46 2.18
N GLY A 120 4.14 -4.87 1.30
CA GLY A 120 4.04 -5.08 -0.14
C GLY A 120 2.67 -4.68 -0.71
N ASP A 121 1.89 -5.67 -1.09
CA ASP A 121 0.54 -5.54 -1.68
C ASP A 121 -0.59 -5.77 -0.66
N ARG A 122 -0.24 -6.05 0.59
CA ARG A 122 -1.18 -6.38 1.67
C ARG A 122 -1.27 -5.27 2.71
N PHE A 123 -2.49 -4.90 3.04
CA PHE A 123 -2.83 -3.93 4.07
C PHE A 123 -3.67 -4.62 5.14
N GLN A 124 -3.29 -4.44 6.39
CA GLN A 124 -4.02 -4.92 7.56
C GLN A 124 -4.31 -3.73 8.46
N VAL A 125 -5.57 -3.38 8.58
CA VAL A 125 -6.02 -2.15 9.25
C VAL A 125 -7.10 -2.50 10.26
N VAL A 126 -7.10 -1.80 11.37
CA VAL A 126 -8.20 -1.78 12.35
C VAL A 126 -8.88 -0.43 12.27
N ALA A 127 -10.17 -0.43 12.01
CA ALA A 127 -11.04 0.74 12.08
C ALA A 127 -11.73 0.75 13.44
N ARG A 128 -11.73 1.93 14.10
CA ARG A 128 -12.35 2.14 15.41
C ARG A 128 -13.26 3.37 15.37
N ALA A 129 -14.44 3.23 15.93
CA ALA A 129 -15.36 4.30 16.27
C ALA A 129 -15.81 4.17 17.73
N ALA A 130 -16.67 5.04 18.22
CA ALA A 130 -17.14 5.03 19.61
C ALA A 130 -17.81 3.69 20.01
N SER A 131 -18.58 3.08 19.09
CA SER A 131 -19.35 1.85 19.33
C SER A 131 -19.01 0.72 18.35
N PHE A 132 -17.85 0.80 17.65
CA PHE A 132 -17.55 -0.12 16.58
C PHE A 132 -16.06 -0.36 16.42
N VAL A 133 -15.68 -1.61 16.29
CA VAL A 133 -14.32 -2.04 15.92
C VAL A 133 -14.42 -3.07 14.80
N ALA A 134 -13.65 -2.86 13.74
CA ALA A 134 -13.52 -3.85 12.66
C ALA A 134 -12.08 -4.01 12.23
N THR A 135 -11.75 -5.20 11.77
CA THR A 135 -10.51 -5.47 11.05
C THR A 135 -10.76 -5.44 9.55
N LEU A 136 -9.84 -4.85 8.81
CA LEU A 136 -9.83 -4.79 7.35
C LEU A 136 -8.56 -5.41 6.84
N THR A 137 -8.69 -6.34 5.90
CA THR A 137 -7.58 -6.83 5.07
C THR A 137 -7.85 -6.46 3.63
N LEU A 138 -6.88 -5.79 3.00
CA LEU A 138 -6.91 -5.44 1.59
C LEU A 138 -5.66 -6.02 0.94
N VAL A 139 -5.83 -6.70 -0.18
CA VAL A 139 -4.73 -7.22 -1.02
C VAL A 139 -4.93 -6.71 -2.43
N THR A 140 -3.88 -6.10 -3.00
CA THR A 140 -3.92 -5.56 -4.37
C THR A 140 -2.84 -6.20 -5.22
N HIS A 141 -3.22 -6.88 -6.28
CA HIS A 141 -2.29 -7.50 -7.20
C HIS A 141 -2.75 -7.35 -8.66
N GLY A 142 -1.88 -6.78 -9.50
CA GLY A 142 -2.07 -6.72 -10.96
C GLY A 142 -3.41 -6.13 -11.42
N GLY A 143 -3.92 -5.07 -10.82
CA GLY A 143 -5.19 -4.45 -11.17
C GLY A 143 -6.42 -5.19 -10.62
N ARG A 144 -6.21 -6.12 -9.68
CA ARG A 144 -7.26 -6.76 -8.88
C ARG A 144 -7.07 -6.44 -7.41
N GLN A 145 -8.16 -6.26 -6.70
CA GLN A 145 -8.16 -5.96 -5.29
C GLN A 145 -9.20 -6.82 -4.57
N SER A 146 -8.81 -7.41 -3.46
CA SER A 146 -9.69 -8.12 -2.54
C SER A 146 -9.72 -7.39 -1.21
N VAL A 147 -10.90 -7.07 -0.73
CA VAL A 147 -11.14 -6.39 0.55
C VAL A 147 -12.01 -7.27 1.41
N THR A 148 -11.56 -7.55 2.63
CA THR A 148 -12.35 -8.25 3.64
C THR A 148 -12.40 -7.41 4.89
N ILE A 149 -13.61 -7.13 5.37
CA ILE A 149 -13.86 -6.41 6.63
C ILE A 149 -14.59 -7.37 7.56
N ARG A 150 -14.19 -7.45 8.82
CA ARG A 150 -14.84 -8.24 9.87
C ARG A 150 -15.12 -7.37 11.08
N SER A 151 -16.38 -7.34 11.50
CA SER A 151 -16.75 -6.71 12.77
C SER A 151 -16.15 -7.48 13.94
N GLN A 152 -15.65 -6.75 14.91
CA GLN A 152 -15.19 -7.30 16.21
C GLN A 152 -16.31 -7.23 17.26
N ASP A 153 -17.41 -6.55 16.95
CA ASP A 153 -18.55 -6.42 17.86
C ASP A 153 -19.51 -7.60 17.69
N PRO A 154 -19.72 -8.41 18.76
CA PRO A 154 -20.66 -9.51 18.75
C PRO A 154 -22.12 -9.07 18.49
N GLN A 155 -22.48 -7.84 18.80
CA GLN A 155 -23.82 -7.27 18.60
C GLN A 155 -24.02 -6.64 17.21
N SER A 156 -22.95 -6.54 16.42
CA SER A 156 -23.03 -5.95 15.08
C SER A 156 -23.99 -6.75 14.18
N THR A 157 -24.90 -6.06 13.52
CA THR A 157 -25.78 -6.64 12.49
C THR A 157 -25.00 -7.10 11.26
N ILE A 158 -23.89 -6.41 10.93
CA ILE A 158 -22.97 -6.80 9.86
C ILE A 158 -21.81 -7.55 10.47
N LYS A 159 -21.60 -8.81 10.11
CA LYS A 159 -20.51 -9.65 10.59
C LYS A 159 -19.27 -9.52 9.72
N ALA A 160 -19.47 -9.58 8.41
CA ALA A 160 -18.38 -9.46 7.46
C ALA A 160 -18.82 -8.78 6.16
N VAL A 161 -17.86 -8.17 5.49
CA VAL A 161 -18.02 -7.67 4.12
C VAL A 161 -16.83 -8.16 3.31
N SER A 162 -17.08 -8.76 2.15
CA SER A 162 -16.06 -9.20 1.21
C SER A 162 -16.33 -8.57 -0.15
N VAL A 163 -15.35 -7.87 -0.71
CA VAL A 163 -15.49 -7.17 -2.01
C VAL A 163 -14.30 -7.51 -2.90
N ASN A 164 -14.58 -7.81 -4.16
CA ASN A 164 -13.57 -7.97 -5.19
C ASN A 164 -13.71 -6.85 -6.22
N LEU A 165 -12.65 -6.10 -6.40
CA LEU A 165 -12.60 -4.96 -7.30
C LEU A 165 -11.59 -5.19 -8.43
N ARG A 166 -11.85 -4.55 -9.56
CA ARG A 166 -10.93 -4.44 -10.70
C ARG A 166 -10.66 -2.97 -10.97
N ARG A 167 -9.45 -2.65 -11.33
CA ARG A 167 -9.09 -1.30 -11.78
C ARG A 167 -9.81 -0.99 -13.08
N THR A 168 -10.39 0.22 -13.18
CA THR A 168 -11.13 0.68 -14.36
C THR A 168 -10.41 1.79 -15.10
N SER A 169 -9.54 2.52 -14.43
CA SER A 169 -8.66 3.56 -15.01
C SER A 169 -7.58 3.94 -14.02
#